data_a14a82d01fd7b13a9cf5200183259d08
#
_entry.id   a14a82d01fd7b13a9cf5200183259d08
#
_cell.length_a   1.000
_cell.length_b   1.000
_cell.length_c   1.000
_cell.angle_alpha   90.00
_cell.angle_beta   90.00
_cell.angle_gamma   90.00
#
_symmetry.space_group_name_H-M   'P 1'
#
loop_
_entity.id
_entity.type
_entity.pdbx_description
1 polymer ?
#
loop_
_entity_poly.entity_id
_entity_poly.type
_entity_poly.pdbx_seq_one_letter_code
_entity_poly.pdbx_strand_id
1 'polypeptide(L)'
;MAELRDGNGLVISTSSEAARACIDAAKLCLHAGSCDARAWIDAALRHDPRSAAARCVDTAAALLAAEHVDDPALLASLATLEATLGHANDRERLHAEAARAWCAGDFLQALEIYDRLLKSYPRDSLALQLAHALDFRLGNRAMLRDRIADVLPHWDSTMPAFGHVLAMYAFGLEECGDYDGAESAGRRSLDLVPDNAPAMHVVAHVMEMQGRTREGIDWLQRLRGEWSRNAAFAVHLAWHLALFRLDNDEPDAALSIYDRALAPTKRSSMAALVDASALLWRLDLRGVRVQRRARQVARHWSRKRLSGVRAFNLVHATAAFAAARHHRAASRAIALLHNDPATRRVNRPMDLALAIPVCEAMAAFARGEYAVAVEKINVVRTLALNCGGSIAQCDLIHLTLLEAALRSRRMPLAHALATERAARKPRSLLNRWLFARAAAPA
;
A
#
# COMPACT_ATOMS: atom_id res chain seq x y z
N MET A 1 -36.92 -11.19 -19.14
CA MET A 1 -36.62 -11.14 -17.68
C MET A 1 -36.21 -9.73 -17.36
N ALA A 2 -36.59 -9.17 -16.20
CA ALA A 2 -36.14 -7.86 -15.81
C ALA A 2 -34.60 -7.88 -15.60
N GLU A 3 -33.91 -6.83 -16.03
CA GLU A 3 -32.48 -6.66 -15.79
C GLU A 3 -32.21 -6.51 -14.30
N LEU A 4 -31.35 -7.36 -13.73
CA LEU A 4 -30.96 -7.24 -12.33
C LEU A 4 -29.90 -6.12 -12.19
N ARG A 5 -29.99 -5.40 -11.07
CA ARG A 5 -29.06 -4.34 -10.71
C ARG A 5 -28.37 -4.65 -9.39
N ASP A 6 -27.11 -4.27 -9.27
CA ASP A 6 -26.35 -4.37 -8.02
C ASP A 6 -26.81 -3.31 -7.01
N GLY A 7 -26.25 -3.38 -5.79
CA GLY A 7 -26.60 -2.45 -4.70
C GLY A 7 -26.28 -0.98 -5.01
N ASN A 8 -25.46 -0.68 -6.01
CA ASN A 8 -25.15 0.69 -6.49
C ASN A 8 -26.03 1.08 -7.71
N GLY A 9 -27.01 0.24 -8.10
CA GLY A 9 -27.95 0.50 -9.18
C GLY A 9 -27.45 0.18 -10.59
N LEU A 10 -26.29 -0.48 -10.74
CA LEU A 10 -25.71 -0.84 -12.04
C LEU A 10 -26.24 -2.20 -12.52
N VAL A 11 -26.56 -2.31 -13.82
CA VAL A 11 -26.96 -3.56 -14.45
C VAL A 11 -25.84 -4.60 -14.35
N ILE A 12 -26.19 -5.84 -14.00
CA ILE A 12 -25.26 -6.97 -13.91
C ILE A 12 -25.75 -8.15 -14.73
N SER A 13 -24.79 -8.88 -15.33
CA SER A 13 -25.07 -10.06 -16.16
C SER A 13 -25.26 -11.31 -15.30
N THR A 14 -26.41 -11.39 -14.67
CA THR A 14 -26.92 -12.59 -13.99
C THR A 14 -28.44 -12.59 -14.01
N SER A 15 -29.06 -13.76 -14.04
CA SER A 15 -30.50 -13.92 -13.87
C SER A 15 -30.90 -14.39 -12.47
N SER A 16 -29.91 -14.60 -11.59
CA SER A 16 -30.13 -15.11 -10.22
C SER A 16 -30.03 -13.98 -9.20
N GLU A 17 -31.15 -13.71 -8.50
CA GLU A 17 -31.19 -12.77 -7.38
C GLU A 17 -30.27 -13.20 -6.24
N ALA A 18 -30.12 -14.50 -5.99
CA ALA A 18 -29.20 -15.03 -5.00
C ALA A 18 -27.72 -14.78 -5.41
N ALA A 19 -27.38 -14.93 -6.71
CA ALA A 19 -26.05 -14.58 -7.21
C ALA A 19 -25.80 -13.08 -7.07
N ARG A 20 -26.78 -12.21 -7.40
CA ARG A 20 -26.69 -10.75 -7.22
C ARG A 20 -26.34 -10.38 -5.77
N ALA A 21 -27.09 -10.92 -4.81
CA ALA A 21 -26.85 -10.64 -3.38
C ALA A 21 -25.43 -11.08 -2.93
N CYS A 22 -24.95 -12.23 -3.41
CA CYS A 22 -23.60 -12.71 -3.14
C CYS A 22 -22.53 -11.83 -3.81
N ILE A 23 -22.77 -11.33 -5.03
CA ILE A 23 -21.85 -10.41 -5.73
C ILE A 23 -21.71 -9.11 -4.94
N ASP A 24 -22.82 -8.54 -4.44
CA ASP A 24 -22.78 -7.32 -3.65
C ASP A 24 -22.03 -7.53 -2.32
N ALA A 25 -22.28 -8.62 -1.62
CA ALA A 25 -21.55 -8.97 -0.41
C ALA A 25 -20.05 -9.16 -0.67
N ALA A 26 -19.67 -9.82 -1.77
CA ALA A 26 -18.28 -10.01 -2.16
C ALA A 26 -17.57 -8.67 -2.42
N LYS A 27 -18.20 -7.72 -3.14
CA LYS A 27 -17.66 -6.38 -3.37
C LYS A 27 -17.42 -5.63 -2.06
N LEU A 28 -18.40 -5.63 -1.14
CA LEU A 28 -18.23 -4.98 0.16
C LEU A 28 -17.10 -5.61 0.99
N CYS A 29 -16.97 -6.95 0.96
CA CYS A 29 -15.83 -7.64 1.58
C CYS A 29 -14.48 -7.21 1.00
N LEU A 30 -14.37 -7.06 -0.32
CA LEU A 30 -13.15 -6.58 -0.96
C LEU A 30 -12.82 -5.15 -0.53
N HIS A 31 -13.81 -4.26 -0.48
CA HIS A 31 -13.62 -2.88 -0.04
C HIS A 31 -13.16 -2.79 1.42
N ALA A 32 -13.80 -3.55 2.29
CA ALA A 32 -13.48 -3.55 3.72
C ALA A 32 -12.15 -4.25 4.04
N GLY A 33 -11.72 -5.22 3.23
CA GLY A 33 -10.59 -6.10 3.54
C GLY A 33 -10.81 -6.97 4.79
N SER A 34 -12.07 -7.10 5.26
CA SER A 34 -12.40 -7.63 6.59
C SER A 34 -12.99 -9.03 6.59
N CYS A 35 -13.56 -9.47 5.48
CA CYS A 35 -14.26 -10.75 5.40
C CYS A 35 -13.76 -11.59 4.23
N ASP A 36 -14.16 -12.85 4.23
CA ASP A 36 -13.78 -13.80 3.18
C ASP A 36 -14.62 -13.55 1.90
N ALA A 37 -14.16 -12.63 1.05
CA ALA A 37 -14.75 -12.39 -0.24
C ALA A 37 -14.84 -13.68 -1.08
N ARG A 38 -13.89 -14.63 -0.89
CA ARG A 38 -13.88 -15.91 -1.62
C ARG A 38 -15.15 -16.71 -1.39
N ALA A 39 -15.63 -16.80 -0.14
CA ALA A 39 -16.84 -17.55 0.19
C ALA A 39 -18.07 -16.99 -0.55
N TRP A 40 -18.18 -15.66 -0.64
CA TRP A 40 -19.27 -14.99 -1.36
C TRP A 40 -19.16 -15.15 -2.88
N ILE A 41 -17.95 -15.06 -3.44
CA ILE A 41 -17.68 -15.31 -4.86
C ILE A 41 -18.08 -16.74 -5.22
N ASP A 42 -17.66 -17.72 -4.42
CA ASP A 42 -18.01 -19.13 -4.65
C ASP A 42 -19.50 -19.38 -4.54
N ALA A 43 -20.21 -18.70 -3.62
CA ALA A 43 -21.67 -18.76 -3.53
C ALA A 43 -22.33 -18.14 -4.77
N ALA A 44 -21.89 -16.98 -5.24
CA ALA A 44 -22.40 -16.36 -6.45
C ALA A 44 -22.27 -17.31 -7.66
N LEU A 45 -21.11 -17.93 -7.83
CA LEU A 45 -20.82 -18.83 -8.92
C LEU A 45 -21.54 -20.19 -8.81
N ARG A 46 -21.95 -20.61 -7.60
CA ARG A 46 -22.86 -21.77 -7.44
C ARG A 46 -24.29 -21.44 -7.89
N HIS A 47 -24.75 -20.22 -7.62
CA HIS A 47 -26.10 -19.77 -8.02
C HIS A 47 -26.20 -19.43 -9.51
N ASP A 48 -25.11 -18.92 -10.10
CA ASP A 48 -25.00 -18.66 -11.54
C ASP A 48 -23.55 -18.88 -12.03
N PRO A 49 -23.22 -20.10 -12.49
CA PRO A 49 -21.87 -20.43 -12.98
C PRO A 49 -21.40 -19.62 -14.19
N ARG A 50 -22.33 -19.02 -14.95
CA ARG A 50 -22.05 -18.23 -16.17
C ARG A 50 -22.10 -16.73 -15.94
N SER A 51 -22.29 -16.27 -14.69
CA SER A 51 -22.33 -14.83 -14.36
C SER A 51 -21.00 -14.16 -14.66
N ALA A 52 -20.95 -13.31 -15.68
CA ALA A 52 -19.79 -12.47 -15.97
C ALA A 52 -19.52 -11.48 -14.83
N ALA A 53 -20.57 -10.96 -14.17
CA ALA A 53 -20.44 -10.08 -13.01
C ALA A 53 -19.71 -10.76 -11.85
N ALA A 54 -20.05 -12.03 -11.52
CA ALA A 54 -19.36 -12.78 -10.47
C ALA A 54 -17.88 -13.06 -10.85
N ARG A 55 -17.61 -13.34 -12.13
CA ARG A 55 -16.24 -13.52 -12.63
C ARG A 55 -15.43 -12.23 -12.59
N CYS A 56 -16.02 -11.06 -12.83
CA CYS A 56 -15.35 -9.76 -12.63
C CYS A 56 -14.90 -9.60 -11.18
N VAL A 57 -15.74 -9.92 -10.20
CA VAL A 57 -15.38 -9.83 -8.77
C VAL A 57 -14.30 -10.86 -8.40
N ASP A 58 -14.37 -12.08 -8.94
CA ASP A 58 -13.35 -13.11 -8.78
C ASP A 58 -11.98 -12.65 -9.29
N THR A 59 -11.95 -12.12 -10.51
CA THR A 59 -10.71 -11.61 -11.11
C THR A 59 -10.18 -10.39 -10.35
N ALA A 60 -11.06 -9.50 -9.89
CA ALA A 60 -10.65 -8.36 -9.07
C ALA A 60 -10.01 -8.81 -7.74
N ALA A 61 -10.59 -9.81 -7.07
CA ALA A 61 -10.01 -10.39 -5.86
C ALA A 61 -8.61 -10.98 -6.13
N ALA A 62 -8.46 -11.69 -7.27
CA ALA A 62 -7.17 -12.25 -7.68
C ALA A 62 -6.13 -11.15 -8.01
N LEU A 63 -6.52 -10.06 -8.71
CA LEU A 63 -5.65 -8.92 -9.01
C LEU A 63 -5.14 -8.21 -7.73
N LEU A 64 -6.01 -8.04 -6.74
CA LEU A 64 -5.66 -7.41 -5.47
C LEU A 64 -4.74 -8.29 -4.62
N ALA A 65 -4.92 -9.61 -4.67
CA ALA A 65 -4.15 -10.58 -3.88
C ALA A 65 -2.81 -10.97 -4.52
N ALA A 66 -2.70 -10.89 -5.85
CA ALA A 66 -1.51 -11.36 -6.58
C ALA A 66 -0.26 -10.55 -6.26
N GLU A 67 0.81 -11.25 -5.91
CA GLU A 67 2.15 -10.68 -5.72
C GLU A 67 2.89 -10.47 -7.06
N HIS A 68 2.47 -11.19 -8.10
CA HIS A 68 3.03 -11.17 -9.46
C HIS A 68 1.93 -11.11 -10.51
N VAL A 69 2.20 -10.41 -11.64
CA VAL A 69 1.25 -10.31 -12.76
C VAL A 69 1.04 -11.62 -13.51
N ASP A 70 1.99 -12.54 -13.39
CA ASP A 70 1.98 -13.88 -13.99
C ASP A 70 1.60 -14.97 -12.96
N ASP A 71 0.92 -14.62 -11.88
CA ASP A 71 0.41 -15.59 -10.91
C ASP A 71 -0.56 -16.55 -11.58
N PRO A 72 -0.35 -17.89 -11.47
CA PRO A 72 -1.19 -18.86 -12.15
C PRO A 72 -2.67 -18.80 -11.76
N ALA A 73 -3.00 -18.50 -10.49
CA ALA A 73 -4.38 -18.38 -10.04
C ALA A 73 -5.04 -17.13 -10.62
N LEU A 74 -4.30 -16.01 -10.72
CA LEU A 74 -4.77 -14.79 -11.38
C LEU A 74 -5.04 -15.04 -12.86
N LEU A 75 -4.11 -15.66 -13.57
CA LEU A 75 -4.27 -15.94 -15.02
C LEU A 75 -5.43 -16.92 -15.27
N ALA A 76 -5.62 -17.92 -14.40
CA ALA A 76 -6.77 -18.82 -14.50
C ALA A 76 -8.10 -18.10 -14.24
N SER A 77 -8.16 -17.16 -13.28
CA SER A 77 -9.35 -16.35 -13.03
C SER A 77 -9.67 -15.45 -14.24
N LEU A 78 -8.66 -14.79 -14.82
CA LEU A 78 -8.84 -14.00 -16.04
C LEU A 78 -9.37 -14.86 -17.20
N ALA A 79 -8.80 -16.03 -17.45
CA ALA A 79 -9.25 -16.93 -18.52
C ALA A 79 -10.72 -17.36 -18.33
N THR A 80 -11.16 -17.61 -17.08
CA THR A 80 -12.55 -17.93 -16.81
C THR A 80 -13.49 -16.73 -17.03
N LEU A 81 -13.06 -15.51 -16.69
CA LEU A 81 -13.81 -14.29 -17.00
C LEU A 81 -13.95 -14.13 -18.53
N GLU A 82 -12.88 -14.27 -19.28
CA GLU A 82 -12.89 -14.16 -20.74
C GLU A 82 -13.83 -15.16 -21.39
N ALA A 83 -13.93 -16.38 -20.87
CA ALA A 83 -14.87 -17.38 -21.36
C ALA A 83 -16.35 -17.01 -21.17
N THR A 84 -16.68 -16.06 -20.29
CA THR A 84 -18.06 -15.58 -20.03
C THR A 84 -18.45 -14.33 -20.81
N LEU A 85 -17.53 -13.72 -21.59
CA LEU A 85 -17.76 -12.44 -22.26
C LEU A 85 -18.88 -12.45 -23.30
N GLY A 86 -19.28 -13.62 -23.81
CA GLY A 86 -20.46 -13.75 -24.67
C GLY A 86 -21.79 -13.36 -23.98
N HIS A 87 -21.83 -13.38 -22.66
CA HIS A 87 -22.98 -13.01 -21.83
C HIS A 87 -22.78 -11.69 -21.06
N ALA A 88 -21.60 -11.09 -21.17
CA ALA A 88 -21.22 -9.88 -20.44
C ALA A 88 -21.83 -8.61 -21.05
N ASN A 89 -22.19 -7.66 -20.23
CA ASN A 89 -22.49 -6.28 -20.65
C ASN A 89 -21.17 -5.50 -20.93
N ASP A 90 -21.30 -4.28 -21.48
CA ASP A 90 -20.13 -3.48 -21.88
C ASP A 90 -19.23 -3.11 -20.69
N ARG A 91 -19.82 -2.86 -19.53
CA ARG A 91 -19.09 -2.58 -18.28
C ARG A 91 -18.21 -3.77 -17.85
N GLU A 92 -18.76 -4.98 -17.89
CA GLU A 92 -18.04 -6.21 -17.53
C GLU A 92 -16.95 -6.56 -18.57
N ARG A 93 -17.17 -6.25 -19.84
CA ARG A 93 -16.14 -6.35 -20.89
C ARG A 93 -14.96 -5.40 -20.62
N LEU A 94 -15.23 -4.17 -20.18
CA LEU A 94 -14.18 -3.22 -19.78
C LEU A 94 -13.38 -3.72 -18.58
N HIS A 95 -14.01 -4.36 -17.58
CA HIS A 95 -13.28 -5.01 -16.48
C HIS A 95 -12.33 -6.10 -16.98
N ALA A 96 -12.75 -6.94 -17.93
CA ALA A 96 -11.89 -7.97 -18.52
C ALA A 96 -10.74 -7.37 -19.33
N GLU A 97 -11.01 -6.30 -20.11
CA GLU A 97 -9.97 -5.58 -20.86
C GLU A 97 -8.92 -4.98 -19.93
N ALA A 98 -9.34 -4.31 -18.83
CA ALA A 98 -8.43 -3.74 -17.83
C ALA A 98 -7.62 -4.82 -17.10
N ALA A 99 -8.25 -5.95 -16.75
CA ALA A 99 -7.57 -7.08 -16.10
C ALA A 99 -6.50 -7.70 -17.02
N ARG A 100 -6.77 -7.79 -18.33
CA ARG A 100 -5.80 -8.26 -19.32
C ARG A 100 -4.59 -7.35 -19.41
N ALA A 101 -4.80 -6.03 -19.49
CA ALA A 101 -3.73 -5.03 -19.48
C ALA A 101 -2.90 -5.12 -18.20
N TRP A 102 -3.56 -5.28 -17.06
CA TRP A 102 -2.86 -5.45 -15.76
C TRP A 102 -1.98 -6.71 -15.74
N CYS A 103 -2.50 -7.86 -16.18
CA CYS A 103 -1.73 -9.12 -16.25
C CYS A 103 -0.57 -9.04 -17.26
N ALA A 104 -0.70 -8.22 -18.31
CA ALA A 104 0.40 -7.92 -19.24
C ALA A 104 1.49 -7.03 -18.60
N GLY A 105 1.23 -6.44 -17.43
CA GLY A 105 2.12 -5.46 -16.79
C GLY A 105 1.95 -4.04 -17.34
N ASP A 106 0.98 -3.81 -18.22
CA ASP A 106 0.64 -2.50 -18.77
C ASP A 106 -0.36 -1.80 -17.85
N PHE A 107 0.15 -1.29 -16.74
CA PHE A 107 -0.67 -0.65 -15.70
C PHE A 107 -1.26 0.69 -16.15
N LEU A 108 -0.59 1.41 -17.06
CA LEU A 108 -1.10 2.66 -17.60
C LEU A 108 -2.31 2.41 -18.50
N GLN A 109 -2.22 1.43 -19.40
CA GLN A 109 -3.35 1.00 -20.22
C GLN A 109 -4.52 0.51 -19.33
N ALA A 110 -4.26 -0.24 -18.26
CA ALA A 110 -5.31 -0.66 -17.33
C ALA A 110 -6.01 0.55 -16.68
N LEU A 111 -5.27 1.59 -16.27
CA LEU A 111 -5.84 2.83 -15.73
C LEU A 111 -6.68 3.59 -16.75
N GLU A 112 -6.21 3.70 -18.01
CA GLU A 112 -6.98 4.35 -19.10
C GLU A 112 -8.31 3.63 -19.34
N ILE A 113 -8.33 2.30 -19.23
CA ILE A 113 -9.57 1.52 -19.37
C ILE A 113 -10.49 1.76 -18.20
N TYR A 114 -9.98 1.80 -16.95
CA TYR A 114 -10.78 2.16 -15.78
C TYR A 114 -11.32 3.58 -15.87
N ASP A 115 -10.59 4.55 -16.44
CA ASP A 115 -11.07 5.91 -16.68
C ASP A 115 -12.26 5.93 -17.66
N ARG A 116 -12.18 5.18 -18.77
CA ARG A 116 -13.30 5.02 -19.71
C ARG A 116 -14.51 4.38 -19.02
N LEU A 117 -14.27 3.36 -18.19
CA LEU A 117 -15.32 2.66 -17.46
C LEU A 117 -16.02 3.61 -16.48
N LEU A 118 -15.27 4.35 -15.67
CA LEU A 118 -15.82 5.25 -14.66
C LEU A 118 -16.53 6.48 -15.25
N LYS A 119 -16.12 6.95 -16.42
CA LYS A 119 -16.86 8.00 -17.18
C LYS A 119 -18.26 7.52 -17.57
N SER A 120 -18.42 6.26 -17.95
CA SER A 120 -19.70 5.68 -18.36
C SER A 120 -20.49 5.11 -17.17
N TYR A 121 -19.81 4.62 -16.15
CA TYR A 121 -20.38 3.95 -14.98
C TYR A 121 -19.79 4.50 -13.66
N PRO A 122 -20.06 5.76 -13.29
CA PRO A 122 -19.42 6.43 -12.15
C PRO A 122 -19.71 5.77 -10.79
N ARG A 123 -20.67 4.87 -10.70
CA ARG A 123 -21.03 4.10 -9.49
C ARG A 123 -20.38 2.72 -9.44
N ASP A 124 -19.42 2.42 -10.31
CA ASP A 124 -18.70 1.14 -10.26
C ASP A 124 -17.62 1.16 -9.18
N SER A 125 -17.99 0.70 -7.98
CA SER A 125 -17.09 0.64 -6.83
C SER A 125 -15.91 -0.30 -7.03
N LEU A 126 -16.07 -1.36 -7.84
CA LEU A 126 -15.01 -2.32 -8.12
C LEU A 126 -13.93 -1.70 -9.01
N ALA A 127 -14.33 -0.97 -10.06
CA ALA A 127 -13.40 -0.23 -10.91
C ALA A 127 -12.67 0.86 -10.12
N LEU A 128 -13.38 1.59 -9.25
CA LEU A 128 -12.75 2.57 -8.34
C LEU A 128 -11.68 1.94 -7.48
N GLN A 129 -11.95 0.81 -6.84
CA GLN A 129 -10.99 0.12 -5.96
C GLN A 129 -9.76 -0.36 -6.74
N LEU A 130 -9.95 -0.94 -7.92
CA LEU A 130 -8.85 -1.44 -8.73
C LEU A 130 -7.98 -0.32 -9.28
N ALA A 131 -8.59 0.76 -9.79
CA ALA A 131 -7.87 1.95 -10.23
C ALA A 131 -7.12 2.61 -9.06
N HIS A 132 -7.77 2.77 -7.91
CA HIS A 132 -7.14 3.33 -6.69
C HIS A 132 -5.94 2.47 -6.23
N ALA A 133 -6.05 1.14 -6.27
CA ALA A 133 -4.93 0.25 -5.97
C ALA A 133 -3.76 0.39 -6.95
N LEU A 134 -4.04 0.60 -8.25
CA LEU A 134 -3.00 0.88 -9.26
C LEU A 134 -2.36 2.25 -9.05
N ASP A 135 -3.15 3.30 -8.82
CA ASP A 135 -2.65 4.65 -8.55
C ASP A 135 -1.73 4.65 -7.32
N PHE A 136 -2.11 3.95 -6.25
CA PHE A 136 -1.27 3.74 -5.08
C PHE A 136 0.04 3.00 -5.42
N ARG A 137 -0.05 1.92 -6.20
CA ARG A 137 1.12 1.13 -6.63
C ARG A 137 2.09 1.94 -7.49
N LEU A 138 1.58 2.88 -8.28
CA LEU A 138 2.37 3.74 -9.16
C LEU A 138 2.76 5.07 -8.51
N GLY A 139 2.32 5.37 -7.30
CA GLY A 139 2.58 6.66 -6.64
C GLY A 139 1.87 7.85 -7.29
N ASN A 140 0.76 7.62 -7.97
CA ASN A 140 -0.07 8.64 -8.62
C ASN A 140 -0.97 9.33 -7.57
N ARG A 141 -0.37 10.09 -6.64
CA ARG A 141 -1.08 10.67 -5.51
C ARG A 141 -2.26 11.56 -5.89
N ALA A 142 -2.09 12.43 -6.87
CA ALA A 142 -3.18 13.26 -7.36
C ALA A 142 -4.36 12.41 -7.82
N MET A 143 -4.12 11.32 -8.56
CA MET A 143 -5.18 10.44 -9.05
C MET A 143 -5.85 9.61 -7.95
N LEU A 144 -5.18 9.34 -6.82
CA LEU A 144 -5.85 8.76 -5.64
C LEU A 144 -7.01 9.64 -5.14
N ARG A 145 -6.87 10.96 -5.25
CA ARG A 145 -7.91 11.94 -4.89
C ARG A 145 -8.84 12.23 -6.06
N ASP A 146 -8.30 12.65 -7.20
CA ASP A 146 -9.04 13.26 -8.29
C ASP A 146 -10.00 12.27 -8.95
N ARG A 147 -9.58 11.01 -9.15
CA ARG A 147 -10.44 9.96 -9.71
C ARG A 147 -11.68 9.70 -8.85
N ILE A 148 -11.55 9.77 -7.53
CA ILE A 148 -12.70 9.63 -6.63
C ILE A 148 -13.53 10.91 -6.64
N ALA A 149 -12.90 12.08 -6.60
CA ALA A 149 -13.58 13.37 -6.65
C ALA A 149 -14.48 13.53 -7.88
N ASP A 150 -14.01 13.06 -9.05
CA ASP A 150 -14.76 13.14 -10.32
C ASP A 150 -16.09 12.36 -10.29
N VAL A 151 -16.12 11.23 -9.59
CA VAL A 151 -17.32 10.39 -9.51
C VAL A 151 -18.16 10.65 -8.27
N LEU A 152 -17.63 11.31 -7.25
CA LEU A 152 -18.28 11.52 -5.96
C LEU A 152 -19.67 12.19 -6.06
N PRO A 153 -19.95 13.13 -7.01
CA PRO A 153 -21.28 13.68 -7.19
C PRO A 153 -22.38 12.66 -7.56
N HIS A 154 -22.00 11.47 -7.99
CA HIS A 154 -22.93 10.39 -8.33
C HIS A 154 -23.21 9.44 -7.15
N TRP A 155 -22.62 9.70 -5.97
CA TRP A 155 -22.69 8.84 -4.79
C TRP A 155 -23.44 9.53 -3.65
N ASP A 156 -24.23 8.73 -2.90
CA ASP A 156 -24.91 9.19 -1.69
C ASP A 156 -24.98 8.06 -0.64
N SER A 157 -25.46 8.41 0.56
CA SER A 157 -25.50 7.51 1.72
C SER A 157 -26.48 6.32 1.59
N THR A 158 -27.30 6.28 0.56
CA THR A 158 -28.21 5.14 0.30
C THR A 158 -27.47 3.99 -0.39
N MET A 159 -26.30 4.25 -0.97
CA MET A 159 -25.49 3.25 -1.68
C MET A 159 -24.61 2.47 -0.71
N PRO A 160 -24.65 1.12 -0.72
CA PRO A 160 -23.90 0.30 0.25
C PRO A 160 -22.40 0.52 0.26
N ALA A 161 -21.80 0.84 -0.89
CA ALA A 161 -20.34 1.05 -1.00
C ALA A 161 -19.90 2.49 -0.67
N PHE A 162 -20.80 3.44 -0.43
CA PHE A 162 -20.45 4.85 -0.28
C PHE A 162 -19.47 5.12 0.87
N GLY A 163 -19.63 4.48 2.03
CA GLY A 163 -18.69 4.60 3.13
C GLY A 163 -17.26 4.17 2.75
N HIS A 164 -17.12 3.13 1.92
CA HIS A 164 -15.82 2.67 1.42
C HIS A 164 -15.23 3.62 0.37
N VAL A 165 -16.08 4.21 -0.49
CA VAL A 165 -15.66 5.25 -1.45
C VAL A 165 -15.13 6.48 -0.72
N LEU A 166 -15.81 6.90 0.38
CA LEU A 166 -15.31 7.98 1.23
C LEU A 166 -13.95 7.69 1.87
N ALA A 167 -13.69 6.43 2.27
CA ALA A 167 -12.38 6.05 2.80
C ALA A 167 -11.27 6.15 1.73
N MET A 168 -11.55 5.73 0.48
CA MET A 168 -10.62 5.90 -0.64
C MET A 168 -10.37 7.39 -0.94
N TYR A 169 -11.41 8.22 -0.95
CA TYR A 169 -11.29 9.67 -1.13
C TYR A 169 -10.44 10.31 -0.02
N ALA A 170 -10.74 9.96 1.23
CA ALA A 170 -9.99 10.43 2.39
C ALA A 170 -8.49 10.10 2.28
N PHE A 171 -8.15 8.90 1.81
CA PHE A 171 -6.75 8.51 1.59
C PHE A 171 -6.08 9.34 0.49
N GLY A 172 -6.80 9.62 -0.60
CA GLY A 172 -6.31 10.50 -1.66
C GLY A 172 -6.07 11.95 -1.19
N LEU A 173 -6.97 12.49 -0.35
CA LEU A 173 -6.82 13.80 0.27
C LEU A 173 -5.58 13.84 1.17
N GLU A 174 -5.38 12.81 2.02
CA GLU A 174 -4.23 12.71 2.93
C GLU A 174 -2.92 12.68 2.15
N GLU A 175 -2.81 11.83 1.12
CA GLU A 175 -1.61 11.71 0.28
C GLU A 175 -1.34 12.98 -0.56
N CYS A 176 -2.34 13.87 -0.71
CA CYS A 176 -2.20 15.20 -1.30
C CYS A 176 -1.97 16.32 -0.27
N GLY A 177 -1.96 16.01 1.03
CA GLY A 177 -1.69 16.97 2.10
C GLY A 177 -2.90 17.76 2.60
N ASP A 178 -4.12 17.44 2.14
CA ASP A 178 -5.36 17.97 2.68
C ASP A 178 -5.80 17.14 3.90
N TYR A 179 -5.15 17.39 5.03
CA TYR A 179 -5.36 16.59 6.24
C TYR A 179 -6.72 16.84 6.91
N ASP A 180 -7.24 18.05 6.84
CA ASP A 180 -8.54 18.38 7.45
C ASP A 180 -9.67 17.73 6.65
N GLY A 181 -9.63 17.82 5.33
CA GLY A 181 -10.56 17.13 4.44
C GLY A 181 -10.47 15.60 4.58
N ALA A 182 -9.25 15.07 4.69
CA ALA A 182 -9.01 13.63 4.86
C ALA A 182 -9.58 13.11 6.17
N GLU A 183 -9.34 13.79 7.30
CA GLU A 183 -9.88 13.38 8.60
C GLU A 183 -11.41 13.45 8.61
N SER A 184 -12.00 14.53 8.06
CA SER A 184 -13.45 14.69 7.95
C SER A 184 -14.10 13.57 7.14
N ALA A 185 -13.57 13.28 5.94
CA ALA A 185 -14.07 12.22 5.07
C ALA A 185 -13.88 10.83 5.70
N GLY A 186 -12.73 10.57 6.34
CA GLY A 186 -12.45 9.32 7.03
C GLY A 186 -13.40 9.07 8.20
N ARG A 187 -13.69 10.09 9.03
CA ARG A 187 -14.65 9.97 10.13
C ARG A 187 -16.08 9.78 9.62
N ARG A 188 -16.47 10.51 8.58
CA ARG A 188 -17.78 10.31 7.95
C ARG A 188 -17.93 8.89 7.38
N SER A 189 -16.86 8.31 6.84
CA SER A 189 -16.84 6.90 6.44
C SER A 189 -17.14 5.97 7.61
N LEU A 190 -16.57 6.23 8.80
CA LEU A 190 -16.81 5.43 10.01
C LEU A 190 -18.22 5.63 10.60
N ASP A 191 -18.84 6.79 10.40
CA ASP A 191 -20.25 6.99 10.77
C ASP A 191 -21.18 6.09 9.94
N LEU A 192 -20.82 5.82 8.68
CA LEU A 192 -21.58 4.94 7.77
C LEU A 192 -21.22 3.45 7.95
N VAL A 193 -19.92 3.17 8.17
CA VAL A 193 -19.36 1.81 8.28
C VAL A 193 -18.41 1.79 9.46
N PRO A 194 -18.87 1.53 10.70
CA PRO A 194 -18.08 1.68 11.93
C PRO A 194 -16.82 0.80 12.00
N ASP A 195 -16.80 -0.34 11.32
CA ASP A 195 -15.68 -1.29 11.27
C ASP A 195 -14.80 -1.14 10.01
N ASN A 196 -14.92 -0.01 9.29
CA ASN A 196 -14.14 0.27 8.08
C ASN A 196 -12.65 0.49 8.42
N ALA A 197 -11.84 -0.57 8.43
CA ALA A 197 -10.42 -0.50 8.71
C ALA A 197 -9.64 0.44 7.75
N PRO A 198 -9.91 0.52 6.43
CA PRO A 198 -9.39 1.56 5.56
C PRO A 198 -9.60 3.00 6.10
N ALA A 199 -10.79 3.32 6.61
CA ALA A 199 -11.05 4.64 7.16
C ALA A 199 -10.32 4.88 8.49
N MET A 200 -10.25 3.88 9.38
CA MET A 200 -9.43 3.95 10.60
C MET A 200 -7.96 4.22 10.27
N HIS A 201 -7.46 3.60 9.21
CA HIS A 201 -6.11 3.76 8.70
C HIS A 201 -5.83 5.18 8.21
N VAL A 202 -6.74 5.77 7.42
CA VAL A 202 -6.56 7.15 6.94
C VAL A 202 -6.51 8.15 8.08
N VAL A 203 -7.39 8.03 9.08
CA VAL A 203 -7.38 8.91 10.25
C VAL A 203 -6.06 8.76 11.04
N ALA A 204 -5.51 7.55 11.14
CA ALA A 204 -4.18 7.33 11.72
C ALA A 204 -3.07 7.99 10.88
N HIS A 205 -3.13 7.90 9.55
CA HIS A 205 -2.21 8.59 8.64
C HIS A 205 -2.21 10.10 8.86
N VAL A 206 -3.39 10.74 8.93
CA VAL A 206 -3.51 12.18 9.21
C VAL A 206 -2.82 12.54 10.53
N MET A 207 -3.10 11.79 11.61
CA MET A 207 -2.46 12.02 12.90
C MET A 207 -0.94 11.84 12.83
N GLU A 208 -0.46 10.86 12.06
CA GLU A 208 0.97 10.64 11.85
C GLU A 208 1.60 11.82 11.10
N MET A 209 1.00 12.27 10.01
CA MET A 209 1.55 13.36 9.19
C MET A 209 1.53 14.71 9.92
N GLN A 210 0.55 14.94 10.79
CA GLN A 210 0.48 16.13 11.65
C GLN A 210 1.32 16.03 12.93
N GLY A 211 1.92 14.87 13.23
CA GLY A 211 2.69 14.63 14.45
C GLY A 211 1.81 14.58 15.71
N ARG A 212 0.54 14.22 15.58
CA ARG A 212 -0.42 14.01 16.67
C ARG A 212 -0.23 12.63 17.30
N THR A 213 0.98 12.36 17.76
CA THR A 213 1.47 11.02 18.10
C THR A 213 0.67 10.36 19.22
N ARG A 214 0.36 11.09 20.31
CA ARG A 214 -0.43 10.53 21.42
C ARG A 214 -1.86 10.22 20.99
N GLU A 215 -2.48 11.12 20.25
CA GLU A 215 -3.83 10.91 19.71
C GLU A 215 -3.87 9.68 18.79
N GLY A 216 -2.84 9.49 17.93
CA GLY A 216 -2.72 8.31 17.07
C GLY A 216 -2.56 7.00 17.86
N ILE A 217 -1.79 7.00 18.95
CA ILE A 217 -1.68 5.85 19.85
C ILE A 217 -3.06 5.52 20.46
N ASP A 218 -3.73 6.52 21.04
CA ASP A 218 -5.04 6.34 21.69
C ASP A 218 -6.11 5.90 20.68
N TRP A 219 -6.08 6.47 19.45
CA TRP A 219 -6.95 6.10 18.34
C TRP A 219 -6.82 4.62 17.99
N LEU A 220 -5.61 4.16 17.69
CA LEU A 220 -5.38 2.77 17.30
C LEU A 220 -5.58 1.79 18.46
N GLN A 221 -5.27 2.18 19.69
CA GLN A 221 -5.52 1.32 20.86
C GLN A 221 -7.01 1.15 21.14
N ARG A 222 -7.79 2.22 21.08
CA ARG A 222 -9.24 2.20 21.29
C ARG A 222 -9.96 1.33 20.25
N LEU A 223 -9.56 1.43 18.97
CA LEU A 223 -10.18 0.69 17.87
C LEU A 223 -9.54 -0.69 17.61
N ARG A 224 -8.72 -1.17 18.56
CA ARG A 224 -7.97 -2.42 18.36
C ARG A 224 -8.89 -3.63 18.17
N GLY A 225 -10.04 -3.66 18.84
CA GLY A 225 -11.03 -4.74 18.73
C GLY A 225 -11.55 -4.92 17.30
N GLU A 226 -11.68 -3.83 16.56
CA GLU A 226 -12.18 -3.79 15.20
C GLU A 226 -11.08 -4.12 14.20
N TRP A 227 -10.00 -3.31 14.14
CA TRP A 227 -8.99 -3.48 13.09
C TRP A 227 -8.10 -4.72 13.24
N SER A 228 -7.91 -5.25 14.45
CA SER A 228 -7.06 -6.45 14.63
C SER A 228 -7.65 -7.73 14.05
N ARG A 229 -8.95 -7.75 13.78
CA ARG A 229 -9.66 -8.84 13.11
C ARG A 229 -9.65 -8.72 11.59
N ASN A 230 -9.22 -7.56 11.07
CA ASN A 230 -9.20 -7.30 9.65
C ASN A 230 -7.98 -7.97 8.99
N ALA A 231 -8.21 -8.93 8.09
CA ALA A 231 -7.14 -9.74 7.50
C ALA A 231 -6.13 -8.91 6.67
N ALA A 232 -6.58 -7.82 6.03
CA ALA A 232 -5.75 -6.99 5.19
C ALA A 232 -4.99 -5.92 5.99
N PHE A 233 -5.62 -5.34 7.02
CA PHE A 233 -5.11 -4.16 7.72
C PHE A 233 -4.50 -4.42 9.10
N ALA A 234 -4.72 -5.60 9.72
CA ALA A 234 -4.26 -5.87 11.09
C ALA A 234 -2.75 -5.64 11.27
N VAL A 235 -1.92 -6.19 10.37
CA VAL A 235 -0.46 -6.03 10.42
C VAL A 235 -0.07 -4.58 10.16
N HIS A 236 -0.70 -3.94 9.17
CA HIS A 236 -0.37 -2.58 8.75
C HIS A 236 -0.76 -1.53 9.81
N LEU A 237 -1.93 -1.65 10.44
CA LEU A 237 -2.32 -0.77 11.55
C LEU A 237 -1.47 -0.99 12.81
N ALA A 238 -1.03 -2.22 13.07
CA ALA A 238 -0.03 -2.48 14.10
C ALA A 238 1.31 -1.82 13.78
N TRP A 239 1.70 -1.76 12.48
CA TRP A 239 2.89 -1.05 12.03
C TRP A 239 2.77 0.46 12.28
N HIS A 240 1.64 1.11 11.96
CA HIS A 240 1.39 2.51 12.30
C HIS A 240 1.47 2.77 13.82
N LEU A 241 0.88 1.87 14.63
CA LEU A 241 1.01 1.98 16.08
C LEU A 241 2.48 1.92 16.53
N ALA A 242 3.31 1.07 15.90
CA ALA A 242 4.74 1.01 16.17
C ALA A 242 5.46 2.29 15.70
N LEU A 243 5.05 2.92 14.58
CA LEU A 243 5.60 4.21 14.14
C LEU A 243 5.27 5.33 15.13
N PHE A 244 4.04 5.41 15.66
CA PHE A 244 3.69 6.35 16.71
C PHE A 244 4.53 6.14 17.97
N ARG A 245 4.78 4.87 18.37
CA ARG A 245 5.67 4.58 19.51
C ARG A 245 7.10 5.04 19.25
N LEU A 246 7.61 4.84 18.03
CA LEU A 246 8.93 5.35 17.66
C LEU A 246 8.99 6.88 17.67
N ASP A 247 7.95 7.56 17.18
CA ASP A 247 7.89 9.02 17.18
C ASP A 247 7.78 9.57 18.62
N ASN A 248 7.17 8.81 19.54
CA ASN A 248 7.07 9.12 20.98
C ASN A 248 8.32 8.72 21.78
N ASP A 249 9.42 8.34 21.11
CA ASP A 249 10.68 7.89 21.72
C ASP A 249 10.55 6.62 22.58
N GLU A 250 9.69 5.69 22.15
CA GLU A 250 9.42 4.41 22.83
C GLU A 250 9.86 3.19 21.95
N PRO A 251 11.17 3.03 21.66
CA PRO A 251 11.63 1.97 20.76
C PRO A 251 11.36 0.55 21.28
N ASP A 252 11.37 0.34 22.59
CA ASP A 252 11.07 -0.96 23.19
C ASP A 252 9.59 -1.34 23.02
N ALA A 253 8.68 -0.35 23.11
CA ALA A 253 7.28 -0.56 22.82
C ALA A 253 7.05 -0.91 21.35
N ALA A 254 7.75 -0.24 20.43
CA ALA A 254 7.72 -0.55 19.00
C ALA A 254 8.25 -1.98 18.71
N LEU A 255 9.35 -2.40 19.37
CA LEU A 255 9.86 -3.78 19.27
C LEU A 255 8.87 -4.81 19.81
N SER A 256 8.18 -4.49 20.91
CA SER A 256 7.15 -5.36 21.49
C SER A 256 5.95 -5.52 20.53
N ILE A 257 5.57 -4.47 19.81
CA ILE A 257 4.53 -4.55 18.76
C ILE A 257 5.04 -5.40 17.61
N TYR A 258 6.30 -5.22 17.16
CA TYR A 258 6.91 -6.07 16.14
C TYR A 258 6.82 -7.54 16.50
N ASP A 259 7.26 -7.92 17.68
CA ASP A 259 7.31 -9.31 18.12
C ASP A 259 5.92 -9.97 18.18
N ARG A 260 4.87 -9.18 18.53
CA ARG A 260 3.50 -9.70 18.66
C ARG A 260 2.69 -9.70 17.36
N ALA A 261 2.92 -8.73 16.46
CA ALA A 261 2.02 -8.50 15.34
C ALA A 261 2.70 -8.46 13.96
N LEU A 262 3.99 -8.06 13.87
CA LEU A 262 4.68 -7.90 12.58
C LEU A 262 5.69 -9.02 12.30
N ALA A 263 6.08 -9.81 13.29
CA ALA A 263 7.03 -10.90 13.10
C ALA A 263 6.49 -11.89 12.05
N PRO A 264 7.25 -12.14 10.96
CA PRO A 264 6.70 -12.89 9.83
C PRO A 264 6.47 -14.36 10.15
N THR A 265 5.38 -14.87 9.60
CA THR A 265 5.00 -16.29 9.62
C THR A 265 5.17 -16.92 8.23
N LYS A 266 4.96 -18.23 8.10
CA LYS A 266 5.01 -18.92 6.80
C LYS A 266 3.99 -18.36 5.78
N ARG A 267 2.90 -17.74 6.25
CA ARG A 267 1.80 -17.20 5.44
C ARG A 267 1.91 -15.70 5.17
N SER A 268 2.96 -15.03 5.65
CA SER A 268 3.10 -13.58 5.46
C SER A 268 3.18 -13.21 3.98
N SER A 269 2.34 -12.26 3.59
CA SER A 269 2.36 -11.63 2.27
C SER A 269 3.59 -10.73 2.10
N MET A 270 3.90 -10.30 0.87
CA MET A 270 4.93 -9.29 0.65
C MET A 270 4.60 -7.97 1.35
N ALA A 271 3.34 -7.56 1.43
CA ALA A 271 2.95 -6.35 2.17
C ALA A 271 3.31 -6.43 3.65
N ALA A 272 3.05 -7.56 4.32
CA ALA A 272 3.45 -7.77 5.70
C ALA A 272 4.99 -7.77 5.87
N LEU A 273 5.73 -8.31 4.90
CA LEU A 273 7.20 -8.25 4.91
C LEU A 273 7.73 -6.83 4.67
N VAL A 274 7.04 -6.01 3.88
CA VAL A 274 7.34 -4.58 3.69
C VAL A 274 7.28 -3.85 5.03
N ASP A 275 6.16 -3.99 5.77
CA ASP A 275 5.97 -3.32 7.06
C ASP A 275 7.01 -3.77 8.11
N ALA A 276 7.25 -5.09 8.19
CA ALA A 276 8.27 -5.65 9.07
C ALA A 276 9.68 -5.12 8.74
N SER A 277 10.03 -5.04 7.46
CA SER A 277 11.32 -4.53 6.98
C SER A 277 11.48 -3.05 7.29
N ALA A 278 10.43 -2.25 6.98
CA ALA A 278 10.41 -0.81 7.19
C ALA A 278 10.57 -0.43 8.67
N LEU A 279 9.92 -1.17 9.58
CA LEU A 279 10.05 -0.93 11.01
C LEU A 279 11.44 -1.29 11.53
N LEU A 280 11.96 -2.47 11.19
CA LEU A 280 13.28 -2.91 11.64
C LEU A 280 14.40 -2.03 11.09
N TRP A 281 14.29 -1.53 9.85
CA TRP A 281 15.24 -0.59 9.29
C TRP A 281 15.25 0.74 10.06
N ARG A 282 14.08 1.31 10.38
CA ARG A 282 13.97 2.53 11.20
C ARG A 282 14.58 2.35 12.59
N LEU A 283 14.40 1.20 13.21
CA LEU A 283 15.00 0.85 14.49
C LEU A 283 16.54 0.70 14.38
N ASP A 284 17.06 0.07 13.30
CA ASP A 284 18.51 -0.05 13.04
C ASP A 284 19.17 1.33 12.82
N LEU A 285 18.50 2.24 12.09
CA LEU A 285 18.94 3.64 11.95
C LEU A 285 19.06 4.35 13.29
N ARG A 286 18.21 4.04 14.27
CA ARG A 286 18.27 4.58 15.63
C ARG A 286 19.29 3.87 16.54
N GLY A 287 20.02 2.89 16.03
CA GLY A 287 21.02 2.14 16.79
C GLY A 287 20.43 1.02 17.67
N VAL A 288 19.14 0.71 17.52
CA VAL A 288 18.50 -0.40 18.24
C VAL A 288 18.98 -1.73 17.66
N ARG A 289 19.33 -2.70 18.51
CA ARG A 289 19.80 -4.02 18.08
C ARG A 289 18.66 -4.87 17.52
N VAL A 290 18.55 -4.92 16.18
CA VAL A 290 17.47 -5.65 15.45
C VAL A 290 17.97 -6.85 14.64
N GLN A 291 19.27 -7.12 14.57
CA GLN A 291 19.87 -8.07 13.62
C GLN A 291 19.25 -9.49 13.69
N ARG A 292 18.88 -9.97 14.89
CA ARG A 292 18.23 -11.29 15.04
C ARG A 292 16.87 -11.31 14.33
N ARG A 293 16.05 -10.25 14.53
CA ARG A 293 14.72 -10.09 13.92
C ARG A 293 14.84 -9.85 12.41
N ALA A 294 15.78 -9.02 12.00
CA ALA A 294 16.07 -8.75 10.61
C ALA A 294 16.48 -10.02 9.83
N ARG A 295 17.29 -10.92 10.43
CA ARG A 295 17.62 -12.22 9.83
C ARG A 295 16.39 -13.09 9.62
N GLN A 296 15.37 -13.00 10.48
CA GLN A 296 14.11 -13.73 10.30
C GLN A 296 13.35 -13.16 9.09
N VAL A 297 13.19 -11.84 8.98
CA VAL A 297 12.54 -11.18 7.83
C VAL A 297 13.29 -11.49 6.54
N ALA A 298 14.63 -11.37 6.55
CA ALA A 298 15.48 -11.66 5.40
C ALA A 298 15.30 -13.11 4.90
N ARG A 299 15.16 -14.09 5.81
CA ARG A 299 14.85 -15.48 5.42
C ARG A 299 13.49 -15.62 4.74
N HIS A 300 12.49 -14.86 5.14
CA HIS A 300 11.18 -14.89 4.48
C HIS A 300 11.25 -14.23 3.09
N TRP A 301 11.94 -13.09 2.94
CA TRP A 301 12.21 -12.51 1.63
C TRP A 301 12.97 -13.47 0.71
N SER A 302 13.97 -14.20 1.22
CA SER A 302 14.74 -15.14 0.41
C SER A 302 13.93 -16.35 -0.07
N ARG A 303 12.75 -16.60 0.49
CA ARG A 303 11.81 -17.66 0.05
C ARG A 303 10.79 -17.18 -0.97
N LYS A 304 10.65 -15.84 -1.14
CA LYS A 304 9.78 -15.25 -2.15
C LYS A 304 10.50 -15.23 -3.50
N ARG A 305 9.75 -15.36 -4.58
CA ARG A 305 10.23 -15.05 -5.92
C ARG A 305 10.38 -13.53 -6.00
N LEU A 306 11.62 -13.02 -6.12
CA LEU A 306 11.89 -11.58 -6.22
C LEU A 306 11.99 -11.07 -7.66
N SER A 307 12.15 -11.97 -8.65
CA SER A 307 12.04 -11.60 -10.07
C SER A 307 10.59 -11.23 -10.40
N GLY A 308 10.41 -10.16 -11.16
CA GLY A 308 9.08 -9.68 -11.57
C GLY A 308 8.28 -9.00 -10.47
N VAL A 309 8.91 -8.57 -9.36
CA VAL A 309 8.24 -7.77 -8.34
C VAL A 309 8.45 -6.27 -8.55
N ARG A 310 7.62 -5.46 -7.92
CA ARG A 310 7.74 -4.00 -7.96
C ARG A 310 9.02 -3.53 -7.27
N ALA A 311 9.61 -2.46 -7.80
CA ALA A 311 10.80 -1.80 -7.25
C ALA A 311 10.62 -1.43 -5.77
N PHE A 312 9.45 -0.95 -5.36
CA PHE A 312 9.07 -0.68 -3.97
C PHE A 312 9.31 -1.89 -3.05
N ASN A 313 8.92 -3.10 -3.47
CA ASN A 313 9.13 -4.32 -2.67
C ASN A 313 10.62 -4.67 -2.59
N LEU A 314 11.40 -4.47 -3.67
CA LEU A 314 12.85 -4.71 -3.67
C LEU A 314 13.61 -3.73 -2.77
N VAL A 315 13.16 -2.48 -2.66
CA VAL A 315 13.69 -1.51 -1.66
C VAL A 315 13.52 -2.07 -0.25
N HIS A 316 12.34 -2.56 0.11
CA HIS A 316 12.07 -3.10 1.45
C HIS A 316 12.78 -4.44 1.72
N ALA A 317 12.88 -5.32 0.70
CA ALA A 317 13.70 -6.52 0.79
C ALA A 317 15.17 -6.18 1.04
N THR A 318 15.70 -5.16 0.32
CA THR A 318 17.07 -4.68 0.50
C THR A 318 17.27 -4.09 1.89
N ALA A 319 16.32 -3.31 2.42
CA ALA A 319 16.36 -2.82 3.79
C ALA A 319 16.45 -3.97 4.82
N ALA A 320 15.65 -5.03 4.65
CA ALA A 320 15.73 -6.22 5.51
C ALA A 320 17.07 -6.94 5.41
N PHE A 321 17.60 -7.14 4.19
CA PHE A 321 18.91 -7.75 3.98
C PHE A 321 20.04 -6.90 4.58
N ALA A 322 19.97 -5.58 4.42
CA ALA A 322 20.92 -4.61 4.97
C ALA A 322 20.91 -4.63 6.51
N ALA A 323 19.72 -4.55 7.14
CA ALA A 323 19.57 -4.65 8.60
C ALA A 323 20.07 -6.01 9.14
N ALA A 324 19.89 -7.09 8.37
CA ALA A 324 20.41 -8.43 8.71
C ALA A 324 21.92 -8.61 8.46
N ARG A 325 22.60 -7.64 7.81
CA ARG A 325 23.99 -7.72 7.31
C ARG A 325 24.18 -8.87 6.30
N HIS A 326 23.14 -9.19 5.52
CA HIS A 326 23.15 -10.21 4.46
C HIS A 326 23.55 -9.57 3.11
N HIS A 327 24.80 -9.11 2.98
CA HIS A 327 25.29 -8.31 1.83
C HIS A 327 25.07 -9.00 0.47
N ARG A 328 25.31 -10.32 0.37
CA ARG A 328 25.10 -11.07 -0.89
C ARG A 328 23.62 -11.08 -1.32
N ALA A 329 22.68 -11.13 -0.38
CA ALA A 329 21.25 -11.10 -0.69
C ALA A 329 20.83 -9.70 -1.15
N ALA A 330 21.32 -8.64 -0.49
CA ALA A 330 21.13 -7.27 -0.92
C ALA A 330 21.66 -7.03 -2.35
N SER A 331 22.89 -7.48 -2.65
CA SER A 331 23.46 -7.37 -4.01
C SER A 331 22.62 -8.11 -5.05
N ARG A 332 22.07 -9.29 -4.73
CA ARG A 332 21.16 -9.99 -5.65
C ARG A 332 19.85 -9.23 -5.90
N ALA A 333 19.23 -8.64 -4.87
CA ALA A 333 18.05 -7.82 -5.04
C ALA A 333 18.31 -6.59 -5.93
N ILE A 334 19.48 -5.94 -5.76
CA ILE A 334 19.91 -4.83 -6.61
C ILE A 334 20.13 -5.29 -8.06
N ALA A 335 20.74 -6.45 -8.27
CA ALA A 335 20.97 -7.00 -9.59
C ALA A 335 19.64 -7.28 -10.36
N LEU A 336 18.56 -7.63 -9.66
CA LEU A 336 17.23 -7.76 -10.27
C LEU A 336 16.71 -6.43 -10.81
N LEU A 337 16.92 -5.32 -10.08
CA LEU A 337 16.53 -3.98 -10.57
C LEU A 337 17.29 -3.58 -11.83
N HIS A 338 18.56 -3.95 -11.95
CA HIS A 338 19.39 -3.63 -13.12
C HIS A 338 19.10 -4.50 -14.33
N ASN A 339 18.95 -5.83 -14.14
CA ASN A 339 19.16 -6.80 -15.22
C ASN A 339 17.97 -7.74 -15.48
N ASP A 340 16.98 -7.82 -14.56
CA ASP A 340 15.90 -8.78 -14.72
C ASP A 340 14.77 -8.26 -15.62
N PRO A 341 14.53 -8.88 -16.80
CA PRO A 341 13.50 -8.43 -17.72
C PRO A 341 12.08 -8.46 -17.12
N ALA A 342 11.78 -9.44 -16.26
CA ALA A 342 10.48 -9.54 -15.62
C ALA A 342 10.26 -8.37 -14.63
N THR A 343 11.28 -7.99 -13.86
CA THR A 343 11.24 -6.80 -12.98
C THR A 343 11.10 -5.53 -13.80
N ARG A 344 11.81 -5.40 -14.91
CA ARG A 344 11.71 -4.22 -15.80
C ARG A 344 10.32 -4.08 -16.43
N ARG A 345 9.65 -5.18 -16.75
CA ARG A 345 8.31 -5.16 -17.33
C ARG A 345 7.26 -4.56 -16.40
N VAL A 346 7.35 -4.80 -15.10
CA VAL A 346 6.35 -4.37 -14.10
C VAL A 346 6.71 -3.07 -13.39
N ASN A 347 7.80 -2.41 -13.78
CA ASN A 347 8.28 -1.16 -13.20
C ASN A 347 8.55 -0.14 -14.30
N ARG A 348 8.10 1.10 -14.10
CA ARG A 348 8.42 2.21 -14.99
C ARG A 348 9.91 2.56 -14.90
N PRO A 349 10.51 3.16 -15.94
CA PRO A 349 11.90 3.62 -15.88
C PRO A 349 12.18 4.51 -14.66
N MET A 350 11.24 5.38 -14.27
CA MET A 350 11.38 6.26 -13.10
C MET A 350 11.37 5.48 -11.76
N ASP A 351 10.64 4.37 -11.67
CA ASP A 351 10.61 3.52 -10.47
C ASP A 351 11.99 2.89 -10.25
N LEU A 352 12.63 2.44 -11.34
CA LEU A 352 13.99 1.87 -11.32
C LEU A 352 15.04 2.94 -11.06
N ALA A 353 14.90 4.13 -11.68
CA ALA A 353 15.82 5.26 -11.47
C ALA A 353 15.87 5.71 -10.01
N LEU A 354 14.78 5.54 -9.26
CA LEU A 354 14.74 5.79 -7.83
C LEU A 354 15.23 4.59 -7.01
N ALA A 355 14.70 3.40 -7.29
CA ALA A 355 14.92 2.24 -6.42
C ALA A 355 16.37 1.74 -6.44
N ILE A 356 17.05 1.81 -7.58
CA ILE A 356 18.45 1.37 -7.72
C ILE A 356 19.35 2.14 -6.76
N PRO A 357 19.46 3.50 -6.83
CA PRO A 357 20.34 4.24 -5.93
C PRO A 357 19.91 4.13 -4.47
N VAL A 358 18.63 3.99 -4.16
CA VAL A 358 18.16 3.78 -2.79
C VAL A 358 18.63 2.43 -2.25
N CYS A 359 18.49 1.34 -3.01
CA CYS A 359 18.96 0.01 -2.60
C CYS A 359 20.49 -0.03 -2.45
N GLU A 360 21.23 0.59 -3.38
CA GLU A 360 22.68 0.71 -3.29
C GLU A 360 23.11 1.49 -2.05
N ALA A 361 22.40 2.57 -1.72
CA ALA A 361 22.65 3.36 -0.53
C ALA A 361 22.39 2.59 0.77
N MET A 362 21.29 1.83 0.85
CA MET A 362 21.01 1.00 2.02
C MET A 362 22.07 -0.09 2.20
N ALA A 363 22.54 -0.69 1.11
CA ALA A 363 23.63 -1.65 1.14
C ALA A 363 24.97 -1.02 1.58
N ALA A 364 25.30 0.18 1.10
CA ALA A 364 26.46 0.95 1.50
C ALA A 364 26.36 1.35 2.98
N PHE A 365 25.22 1.86 3.42
CA PHE A 365 24.97 2.21 4.82
C PHE A 365 25.22 1.02 5.76
N ALA A 366 24.75 -0.18 5.38
CA ALA A 366 24.98 -1.40 6.18
C ALA A 366 26.45 -1.83 6.27
N ARG A 367 27.30 -1.39 5.34
CA ARG A 367 28.77 -1.58 5.37
C ARG A 367 29.54 -0.46 6.09
N GLY A 368 28.83 0.58 6.57
CA GLY A 368 29.44 1.76 7.17
C GLY A 368 29.92 2.83 6.16
N GLU A 369 29.61 2.66 4.88
CA GLU A 369 29.98 3.57 3.78
C GLU A 369 28.97 4.73 3.70
N TYR A 370 28.84 5.52 4.77
CA TYR A 370 27.78 6.52 4.91
C TYR A 370 27.85 7.64 3.88
N ALA A 371 29.07 8.07 3.50
CA ALA A 371 29.26 9.09 2.47
C ALA A 371 28.71 8.63 1.11
N VAL A 372 28.95 7.36 0.74
CA VAL A 372 28.40 6.75 -0.49
C VAL A 372 26.87 6.70 -0.41
N ALA A 373 26.32 6.33 0.74
CA ALA A 373 24.86 6.31 0.93
C ALA A 373 24.24 7.69 0.73
N VAL A 374 24.88 8.76 1.22
CA VAL A 374 24.44 10.16 0.98
C VAL A 374 24.44 10.48 -0.50
N GLU A 375 25.53 10.21 -1.21
CA GLU A 375 25.65 10.52 -2.64
C GLU A 375 24.57 9.83 -3.47
N LYS A 376 24.29 8.57 -3.18
CA LYS A 376 23.27 7.77 -3.89
C LYS A 376 21.85 8.30 -3.68
N ILE A 377 21.44 8.58 -2.44
CA ILE A 377 20.05 9.01 -2.16
C ILE A 377 19.85 10.49 -2.50
N ASN A 378 20.83 11.36 -2.25
CA ASN A 378 20.61 12.79 -2.37
C ASN A 378 20.22 13.23 -3.79
N VAL A 379 20.72 12.55 -4.83
CA VAL A 379 20.39 12.84 -6.24
C VAL A 379 18.96 12.45 -6.61
N VAL A 380 18.35 11.52 -5.88
CA VAL A 380 16.99 11.01 -6.15
C VAL A 380 15.97 11.37 -5.05
N ARG A 381 16.37 12.13 -4.03
CA ARG A 381 15.53 12.40 -2.86
C ARG A 381 14.19 13.05 -3.18
N THR A 382 14.14 13.90 -4.22
CA THR A 382 12.92 14.57 -4.66
C THR A 382 11.93 13.61 -5.34
N LEU A 383 12.41 12.47 -5.82
CA LEU A 383 11.60 11.41 -6.44
C LEU A 383 11.10 10.40 -5.41
N ALA A 384 11.53 10.48 -4.15
CA ALA A 384 11.25 9.46 -3.12
C ALA A 384 9.75 9.15 -2.96
N LEU A 385 8.90 10.14 -3.21
CA LEU A 385 7.45 10.00 -3.14
C LEU A 385 6.82 9.32 -4.38
N ASN A 386 7.56 9.07 -5.45
CA ASN A 386 7.04 8.54 -6.72
C ASN A 386 7.25 7.01 -6.88
N CYS A 387 7.79 6.33 -5.85
CA CYS A 387 8.08 4.88 -5.96
C CYS A 387 6.90 3.96 -5.63
N GLY A 388 5.69 4.52 -5.48
CA GLY A 388 4.54 3.81 -4.92
C GLY A 388 4.62 3.70 -3.39
N GLY A 389 3.55 3.22 -2.80
CA GLY A 389 3.38 3.25 -1.35
C GLY A 389 3.00 4.65 -0.81
N SER A 390 2.69 4.73 0.48
CA SER A 390 2.28 5.96 1.15
C SER A 390 3.48 6.86 1.49
N ILE A 391 3.20 8.14 1.78
CA ILE A 391 4.22 9.08 2.31
C ILE A 391 4.90 8.50 3.55
N ALA A 392 4.12 7.90 4.46
CA ALA A 392 4.65 7.26 5.67
C ALA A 392 5.62 6.10 5.35
N GLN A 393 5.32 5.30 4.32
CA GLN A 393 6.21 4.22 3.88
C GLN A 393 7.47 4.75 3.20
N CYS A 394 7.36 5.77 2.36
CA CYS A 394 8.50 6.37 1.65
C CYS A 394 9.45 7.14 2.57
N ASP A 395 9.01 7.56 3.75
CA ASP A 395 9.81 8.32 4.72
C ASP A 395 11.10 7.60 5.16
N LEU A 396 11.15 6.26 5.06
CA LEU A 396 12.40 5.52 5.36
C LEU A 396 13.57 5.96 4.47
N ILE A 397 13.34 6.44 3.24
CA ILE A 397 14.37 6.92 2.32
C ILE A 397 15.00 8.21 2.88
N HIS A 398 14.14 9.15 3.28
CA HIS A 398 14.59 10.41 3.89
C HIS A 398 15.30 10.19 5.23
N LEU A 399 14.81 9.27 6.07
CA LEU A 399 15.46 8.90 7.32
C LEU A 399 16.85 8.28 7.07
N THR A 400 16.98 7.43 6.05
CA THR A 400 18.26 6.82 5.67
C THR A 400 19.26 7.88 5.23
N LEU A 401 18.83 8.86 4.40
CA LEU A 401 19.69 9.96 3.96
C LEU A 401 20.15 10.82 5.12
N LEU A 402 19.24 11.22 6.01
CA LEU A 402 19.56 12.05 7.17
C LEU A 402 20.54 11.34 8.10
N GLU A 403 20.29 10.08 8.44
CA GLU A 403 21.16 9.31 9.33
C GLU A 403 22.55 9.05 8.67
N ALA A 404 22.60 8.82 7.37
CA ALA A 404 23.85 8.73 6.62
C ALA A 404 24.62 10.05 6.64
N ALA A 405 23.96 11.20 6.50
CA ALA A 405 24.57 12.52 6.57
C ALA A 405 25.17 12.79 7.97
N LEU A 406 24.42 12.45 9.04
CA LEU A 406 24.89 12.55 10.42
C LEU A 406 26.14 11.68 10.66
N ARG A 407 26.10 10.40 10.26
CA ARG A 407 27.21 9.46 10.48
C ARG A 407 28.43 9.74 9.62
N SER A 408 28.25 10.34 8.44
CA SER A 408 29.35 10.80 7.58
C SER A 408 29.85 12.19 7.93
N ARG A 409 29.34 12.83 9.00
CA ARG A 409 29.68 14.20 9.44
C ARG A 409 29.42 15.28 8.39
N ARG A 410 28.49 15.05 7.47
CA ARG A 410 28.02 16.08 6.51
C ARG A 410 26.99 17.01 7.20
N MET A 411 27.45 17.71 8.25
CA MET A 411 26.56 18.45 9.17
C MET A 411 25.70 19.51 8.48
N PRO A 412 26.18 20.32 7.50
CA PRO A 412 25.31 21.27 6.80
C PRO A 412 24.11 20.59 6.10
N LEU A 413 24.34 19.45 5.45
CA LEU A 413 23.27 18.67 4.81
C LEU A 413 22.33 18.05 5.86
N ALA A 414 22.88 17.47 6.92
CA ALA A 414 22.10 16.88 8.01
C ALA A 414 21.18 17.94 8.65
N HIS A 415 21.69 19.14 8.90
CA HIS A 415 20.91 20.26 9.45
C HIS A 415 19.77 20.69 8.49
N ALA A 416 20.07 20.85 7.20
CA ALA A 416 19.06 21.20 6.20
C ALA A 416 17.92 20.14 6.14
N LEU A 417 18.28 18.85 6.08
CA LEU A 417 17.33 17.74 6.05
C LEU A 417 16.50 17.66 7.35
N ALA A 418 17.10 17.87 8.49
CA ALA A 418 16.42 17.88 9.78
C ALA A 418 15.44 19.07 9.90
N THR A 419 15.83 20.25 9.37
CA THR A 419 14.99 21.45 9.30
C THR A 419 13.76 21.21 8.42
N GLU A 420 13.94 20.63 7.22
CA GLU A 420 12.83 20.26 6.34
C GLU A 420 11.86 19.30 7.04
N ARG A 421 12.35 18.31 7.78
CA ARG A 421 11.52 17.36 8.52
C ARG A 421 10.77 18.03 9.67
N ALA A 422 11.46 18.87 10.44
CA ALA A 422 10.82 19.61 11.55
C ALA A 422 9.72 20.56 11.06
N ALA A 423 9.91 21.19 9.88
CA ALA A 423 8.89 22.03 9.27
C ALA A 423 7.65 21.23 8.82
N ARG A 424 7.85 20.02 8.25
CA ARG A 424 6.73 19.16 7.82
C ARG A 424 5.92 18.57 8.98
N LYS A 425 6.58 18.17 10.08
CA LYS A 425 5.96 17.55 11.27
C LYS A 425 6.49 18.23 12.56
N PRO A 426 6.05 19.46 12.86
CA PRO A 426 6.63 20.26 13.96
C PRO A 426 6.35 19.68 15.36
N ARG A 427 5.30 18.86 15.51
CA ARG A 427 4.95 18.21 16.78
C ARG A 427 5.71 16.89 17.02
N SER A 428 6.39 16.33 16.01
CA SER A 428 7.11 15.06 16.09
C SER A 428 8.30 15.15 17.06
N LEU A 429 8.33 14.28 18.06
CA LEU A 429 9.46 14.17 18.98
C LEU A 429 10.69 13.63 18.28
N LEU A 430 10.52 12.67 17.36
CA LEU A 430 11.60 12.12 16.54
C LEU A 430 12.27 13.21 15.71
N ASN A 431 11.49 14.08 15.06
CA ASN A 431 12.07 15.14 14.23
C ASN A 431 12.78 16.19 15.06
N ARG A 432 12.27 16.53 16.24
CA ARG A 432 12.97 17.42 17.21
C ARG A 432 14.29 16.81 17.69
N TRP A 433 14.32 15.54 18.00
CA TRP A 433 15.53 14.82 18.38
C TRP A 433 16.56 14.78 17.24
N LEU A 434 16.12 14.49 16.00
CA LEU A 434 16.99 14.51 14.82
C LEU A 434 17.55 15.92 14.54
N PHE A 435 16.74 16.95 14.71
CA PHE A 435 17.15 18.34 14.56
C PHE A 435 18.23 18.72 15.61
N ALA A 436 18.01 18.38 16.87
CA ALA A 436 18.98 18.64 17.95
C ALA A 436 20.33 17.92 17.66
N ARG A 437 20.32 16.67 17.15
CA ARG A 437 21.54 15.95 16.74
C ARG A 437 22.25 16.63 15.58
N ALA A 438 21.50 17.18 14.62
CA ALA A 438 22.05 17.87 13.46
C ALA A 438 22.57 19.28 13.77
N ALA A 439 22.10 19.90 14.86
CA ALA A 439 22.56 21.20 15.34
C ALA A 439 23.73 21.12 16.33
N ALA A 440 24.06 19.92 16.84
CA ALA A 440 25.17 19.74 17.76
C ALA A 440 26.51 20.08 17.08
N PRO A 441 27.42 20.79 17.74
CA PRO A 441 28.76 21.03 17.22
C PRO A 441 29.47 19.68 16.98
N ALA A 442 30.26 19.62 15.90
CA ALA A 442 30.95 18.42 15.43
C ALA A 442 32.06 17.96 16.39
#